data_0b510f869bb425e21cf53fd3d8dacf92
#
_entry.id   0b510f869bb425e21cf53fd3d8dacf92
#
_cell.length_a   1.000
_cell.length_b   1.000
_cell.length_c   1.000
_cell.angle_alpha   90.00
_cell.angle_beta   90.00
_cell.angle_gamma   90.00
#
_symmetry.space_group_name_H-M   'P 1'
#
loop_
_entity.id
_entity.type
_entity.pdbx_description
1 polymer ?
#
loop_
_entity_poly.entity_id
_entity_poly.type
_entity_poly.pdbx_seq_one_letter_code
_entity_poly.pdbx_strand_id
1 'polypeptide(L)'
;FEMHELANLIGTVFQNPKAQFFHTNSDAEIVFGLENNGMKPEKIRRRYKEVVDELNIHDLTNRDMFSISGGQKQIIAFASIYAMNPKVYVLDEPTANIDKKTIIKIGKIIEKLKKRGHTVIICEHRLYFLKDLVDRVFYVDQGEIKRTFSGDEFFRLENKERISMGLRTLEVPKLKNMLTYDEICDNTLKIKNLSCCYGEKIVFKNLNLSIRSGEILGIIGNNGVGKTTLLRCIAGLHKETKGEITLNGDVISGKKRQRLSAMVMQDVNYQLFADSLVEECCLGNNCDNIQIDKVLGELKLIESKKSHPMILSGGQKQRLVVANAILSDKKILIFDEPTSGLDYEGMLAVSNELKKLSEKNYYIFVVSHDIEFINEICDRVYEF
;
A
#
# COMPACT_ATOMS: atom_id res chain seq x y z
N PHE A 1 -22.20 20.59 20.74
CA PHE A 1 -21.79 19.21 21.09
C PHE A 1 -20.41 19.30 21.75
N GLU A 2 -20.25 18.64 22.89
CA GLU A 2 -18.95 18.40 23.47
C GLU A 2 -18.20 17.29 22.71
N MET A 3 -16.86 17.28 22.78
CA MET A 3 -16.05 16.33 22.01
C MET A 3 -16.42 14.87 22.29
N HIS A 4 -16.71 14.54 23.55
CA HIS A 4 -17.11 13.18 23.93
C HIS A 4 -18.50 12.77 23.38
N GLU A 5 -19.44 13.73 23.23
CA GLU A 5 -20.74 13.45 22.59
C GLU A 5 -20.57 13.17 21.10
N LEU A 6 -19.69 13.94 20.41
CA LEU A 6 -19.35 13.69 19.01
C LEU A 6 -18.69 12.35 18.82
N ALA A 7 -17.76 11.94 19.70
CA ALA A 7 -17.09 10.65 19.64
C ALA A 7 -18.05 9.46 19.79
N ASN A 8 -19.18 9.63 20.45
CA ASN A 8 -20.24 8.62 20.55
C ASN A 8 -21.17 8.58 19.33
N LEU A 9 -21.26 9.68 18.58
CA LEU A 9 -22.10 9.78 17.39
C LEU A 9 -21.37 9.42 16.11
N ILE A 10 -20.08 9.77 16.04
CA ILE A 10 -19.24 9.64 14.85
C ILE A 10 -18.03 8.77 15.18
N GLY A 11 -17.90 7.64 14.50
CA GLY A 11 -16.73 6.78 14.58
C GLY A 11 -15.85 6.93 13.35
N THR A 12 -14.57 7.21 13.55
CA THR A 12 -13.63 7.44 12.45
C THR A 12 -12.60 6.32 12.38
N VAL A 13 -12.37 5.80 11.18
CA VAL A 13 -11.27 4.88 10.88
C VAL A 13 -10.27 5.62 9.99
N PHE A 14 -9.04 5.79 10.48
CA PHE A 14 -7.98 6.54 9.80
C PHE A 14 -7.29 5.71 8.73
N GLN A 15 -6.74 6.38 7.72
CA GLN A 15 -5.90 5.82 6.67
C GLN A 15 -4.74 4.98 7.25
N ASN A 16 -4.07 5.51 8.26
CA ASN A 16 -3.04 4.79 9.00
C ASN A 16 -3.58 4.26 10.33
N PRO A 17 -3.93 2.98 10.42
CA PRO A 17 -4.51 2.41 11.65
C PRO A 17 -3.56 2.49 12.84
N LYS A 18 -2.22 2.54 12.64
CA LYS A 18 -1.25 2.67 13.72
C LYS A 18 -1.39 3.98 14.50
N ALA A 19 -1.88 5.05 13.85
CA ALA A 19 -2.11 6.34 14.50
C ALA A 19 -3.33 6.35 15.42
N GLN A 20 -4.17 5.29 15.36
CA GLN A 20 -5.41 5.18 16.11
C GLN A 20 -5.29 4.26 17.33
N PHE A 21 -4.26 3.40 17.38
CA PHE A 21 -4.13 2.39 18.42
C PHE A 21 -3.53 2.92 19.72
N PHE A 22 -4.12 2.49 20.84
CA PHE A 22 -3.69 2.78 22.20
C PHE A 22 -3.13 1.55 22.89
N HIS A 23 -3.54 0.35 22.48
CA HIS A 23 -3.15 -0.91 23.11
C HIS A 23 -2.23 -1.75 22.25
N THR A 24 -1.43 -2.57 22.91
CA THR A 24 -0.55 -3.56 22.24
C THR A 24 -1.26 -4.89 21.99
N ASN A 25 -2.45 -5.10 22.58
CA ASN A 25 -3.26 -6.31 22.45
C ASN A 25 -4.55 -5.99 21.66
N SER A 26 -4.90 -6.85 20.72
CA SER A 26 -6.06 -6.67 19.85
C SER A 26 -7.41 -6.64 20.58
N ASP A 27 -7.56 -7.46 21.64
CA ASP A 27 -8.81 -7.54 22.39
C ASP A 27 -9.05 -6.25 23.18
N ALA A 28 -7.98 -5.76 23.85
CA ALA A 28 -8.00 -4.50 24.57
C ALA A 28 -8.31 -3.32 23.63
N GLU A 29 -7.72 -3.33 22.43
CA GLU A 29 -8.00 -2.30 21.43
C GLU A 29 -9.46 -2.30 20.95
N ILE A 30 -10.05 -3.47 20.72
CA ILE A 30 -11.46 -3.58 20.30
C ILE A 30 -12.42 -3.02 21.36
N VAL A 31 -12.13 -3.20 22.64
CA VAL A 31 -13.05 -2.76 23.71
C VAL A 31 -12.73 -1.39 24.29
N PHE A 32 -11.61 -0.79 23.91
CA PHE A 32 -11.12 0.49 24.45
C PHE A 32 -12.17 1.61 24.47
N GLY A 33 -12.87 1.83 23.37
CA GLY A 33 -13.92 2.85 23.30
C GLY A 33 -15.12 2.56 24.21
N LEU A 34 -15.44 1.28 24.45
CA LEU A 34 -16.51 0.88 25.37
C LEU A 34 -16.13 1.12 26.83
N GLU A 35 -14.86 0.88 27.18
CA GLU A 35 -14.31 1.15 28.51
C GLU A 35 -14.30 2.65 28.80
N ASN A 36 -13.82 3.47 27.85
CA ASN A 36 -13.83 4.92 27.96
C ASN A 36 -15.23 5.52 28.13
N ASN A 37 -16.25 4.86 27.57
CA ASN A 37 -17.65 5.24 27.74
C ASN A 37 -18.24 4.74 29.06
N GLY A 38 -17.44 4.15 29.97
CA GLY A 38 -17.90 3.67 31.27
C GLY A 38 -18.89 2.51 31.21
N MET A 39 -18.87 1.71 30.12
CA MET A 39 -19.75 0.57 29.97
C MET A 39 -19.43 -0.52 31.01
N LYS A 40 -20.46 -1.14 31.60
CA LYS A 40 -20.28 -2.22 32.58
C LYS A 40 -19.52 -3.42 31.94
N PRO A 41 -18.61 -4.08 32.67
CA PRO A 41 -17.79 -5.19 32.16
C PRO A 41 -18.58 -6.32 31.49
N GLU A 42 -19.76 -6.67 32.04
CA GLU A 42 -20.62 -7.70 31.46
C GLU A 42 -21.16 -7.32 30.06
N LYS A 43 -21.52 -6.04 29.87
CA LYS A 43 -21.97 -5.52 28.57
C LYS A 43 -20.80 -5.46 27.59
N ILE A 44 -19.59 -5.10 28.05
CA ILE A 44 -18.36 -5.10 27.22
C ILE A 44 -18.08 -6.51 26.71
N ARG A 45 -18.07 -7.52 27.59
CA ARG A 45 -17.81 -8.92 27.21
C ARG A 45 -18.82 -9.43 26.18
N ARG A 46 -20.09 -9.11 26.36
CA ARG A 46 -21.15 -9.47 25.40
C ARG A 46 -20.93 -8.79 24.06
N ARG A 47 -20.68 -7.48 24.06
CA ARG A 47 -20.47 -6.71 22.85
C ARG A 47 -19.21 -7.14 22.11
N TYR A 48 -18.12 -7.40 22.82
CA TYR A 48 -16.89 -7.95 22.25
C TYR A 48 -17.16 -9.25 21.49
N LYS A 49 -17.86 -10.20 22.11
CA LYS A 49 -18.20 -11.47 21.46
C LYS A 49 -19.04 -11.25 20.20
N GLU A 50 -20.07 -10.40 20.27
CA GLU A 50 -20.89 -10.03 19.11
C GLU A 50 -20.02 -9.48 17.96
N VAL A 51 -19.08 -8.56 18.26
CA VAL A 51 -18.18 -7.98 17.25
C VAL A 51 -17.27 -9.02 16.62
N VAL A 52 -16.65 -9.87 17.42
CA VAL A 52 -15.76 -10.94 16.93
C VAL A 52 -16.52 -11.91 16.02
N ASP A 53 -17.73 -12.32 16.42
CA ASP A 53 -18.57 -13.23 15.64
C ASP A 53 -19.06 -12.57 14.35
N GLU A 54 -19.59 -11.34 14.44
CA GLU A 54 -20.16 -10.62 13.28
C GLU A 54 -19.13 -10.25 12.22
N LEU A 55 -17.94 -9.86 12.64
CA LEU A 55 -16.83 -9.53 11.74
C LEU A 55 -15.99 -10.74 11.34
N ASN A 56 -16.26 -11.89 11.96
CA ASN A 56 -15.49 -13.13 11.75
C ASN A 56 -13.98 -12.89 11.89
N ILE A 57 -13.56 -12.44 13.09
CA ILE A 57 -12.17 -12.07 13.42
C ILE A 57 -11.58 -12.90 14.55
N HIS A 58 -12.07 -14.13 14.75
CA HIS A 58 -11.55 -15.04 15.78
C HIS A 58 -10.05 -15.28 15.69
N ASP A 59 -9.50 -15.27 14.47
CA ASP A 59 -8.07 -15.43 14.21
C ASP A 59 -7.22 -14.21 14.64
N LEU A 60 -7.87 -13.08 14.91
CA LEU A 60 -7.24 -11.82 15.35
C LEU A 60 -7.40 -11.56 16.84
N THR A 61 -8.10 -12.43 17.58
CA THR A 61 -8.25 -12.27 19.04
C THR A 61 -6.97 -12.63 19.78
N ASN A 62 -6.72 -11.95 20.90
CA ASN A 62 -5.55 -12.12 21.74
C ASN A 62 -4.21 -12.07 20.98
N ARG A 63 -4.10 -11.12 20.03
CA ARG A 63 -2.89 -10.93 19.22
C ARG A 63 -2.14 -9.70 19.68
N ASP A 64 -0.80 -9.79 19.61
CA ASP A 64 0.06 -8.62 19.70
C ASP A 64 -0.07 -7.76 18.44
N MET A 65 -0.43 -6.48 18.62
CA MET A 65 -0.64 -5.51 17.53
C MET A 65 0.63 -5.29 16.71
N PHE A 66 1.83 -5.53 17.25
CA PHE A 66 3.07 -5.44 16.50
C PHE A 66 3.30 -6.64 15.57
N SER A 67 2.70 -7.79 15.89
CA SER A 67 2.88 -9.05 15.14
C SER A 67 1.90 -9.24 13.99
N ILE A 68 0.82 -8.46 13.91
CA ILE A 68 -0.22 -8.59 12.88
C ILE A 68 0.07 -7.70 11.65
N SER A 69 -0.42 -8.14 10.47
CA SER A 69 -0.22 -7.43 9.21
C SER A 69 -0.98 -6.11 9.14
N GLY A 70 -0.62 -5.23 8.18
CA GLY A 70 -1.31 -3.96 7.94
C GLY A 70 -2.82 -4.13 7.70
N GLY A 71 -3.22 -5.09 6.87
CA GLY A 71 -4.63 -5.39 6.64
C GLY A 71 -5.36 -5.91 7.89
N GLN A 72 -4.69 -6.72 8.71
CA GLN A 72 -5.25 -7.17 9.99
C GLN A 72 -5.42 -5.99 10.98
N LYS A 73 -4.44 -5.07 11.01
CA LYS A 73 -4.55 -3.82 11.77
C LYS A 73 -5.75 -3.00 11.34
N GLN A 74 -5.97 -2.87 10.04
CA GLN A 74 -7.13 -2.14 9.50
C GLN A 74 -8.46 -2.77 9.96
N ILE A 75 -8.56 -4.09 9.97
CA ILE A 75 -9.73 -4.80 10.47
C ILE A 75 -9.93 -4.57 11.99
N ILE A 76 -8.87 -4.56 12.79
CA ILE A 76 -8.96 -4.27 14.24
C ILE A 76 -9.39 -2.81 14.46
N ALA A 77 -8.81 -1.84 13.74
CA ALA A 77 -9.23 -0.43 13.82
C ALA A 77 -10.72 -0.27 13.45
N PHE A 78 -11.18 -1.01 12.44
CA PHE A 78 -12.60 -1.05 12.11
C PHE A 78 -13.42 -1.69 13.24
N ALA A 79 -12.96 -2.81 13.81
CA ALA A 79 -13.67 -3.54 14.86
C ALA A 79 -13.83 -2.70 16.15
N SER A 80 -12.83 -1.88 16.52
CA SER A 80 -12.90 -1.00 17.68
C SER A 80 -14.00 0.06 17.52
N ILE A 81 -14.12 0.66 16.35
CA ILE A 81 -15.18 1.62 16.04
C ILE A 81 -16.54 0.91 15.92
N TYR A 82 -16.58 -0.28 15.29
CA TYR A 82 -17.79 -1.08 15.18
C TYR A 82 -18.33 -1.51 16.55
N ALA A 83 -17.46 -1.76 17.51
CA ALA A 83 -17.85 -2.08 18.89
C ALA A 83 -18.65 -0.93 19.54
N MET A 84 -18.24 0.31 19.31
CA MET A 84 -18.92 1.50 19.82
C MET A 84 -20.32 1.72 19.21
N ASN A 85 -20.55 1.17 18.00
CA ASN A 85 -21.82 1.25 17.27
C ASN A 85 -22.32 2.70 17.05
N PRO A 86 -21.49 3.62 16.51
CA PRO A 86 -21.87 5.01 16.28
C PRO A 86 -22.94 5.11 15.18
N LYS A 87 -23.65 6.25 15.11
CA LYS A 87 -24.64 6.50 14.04
C LYS A 87 -23.99 6.78 12.69
N VAL A 88 -22.82 7.42 12.70
CA VAL A 88 -22.07 7.82 11.52
C VAL A 88 -20.68 7.18 11.56
N TYR A 89 -20.29 6.51 10.48
CA TYR A 89 -18.95 6.00 10.27
C TYR A 89 -18.25 6.88 9.23
N VAL A 90 -17.03 7.34 9.54
CA VAL A 90 -16.16 8.06 8.62
C VAL A 90 -14.94 7.19 8.35
N LEU A 91 -14.76 6.79 7.11
CA LEU A 91 -13.68 5.89 6.68
C LEU A 91 -12.75 6.64 5.73
N ASP A 92 -11.51 6.84 6.15
CA ASP A 92 -10.50 7.53 5.37
C ASP A 92 -9.54 6.51 4.76
N GLU A 93 -9.62 6.31 3.44
CA GLU A 93 -8.87 5.33 2.66
C GLU A 93 -8.76 3.94 3.34
N PRO A 94 -9.90 3.32 3.72
CA PRO A 94 -9.88 2.07 4.50
C PRO A 94 -9.28 0.89 3.74
N THR A 95 -9.01 1.03 2.43
CA THR A 95 -8.42 -0.02 1.59
C THR A 95 -6.96 0.22 1.22
N ALA A 96 -6.31 1.24 1.79
CA ALA A 96 -4.90 1.50 1.55
C ALA A 96 -4.04 0.32 2.07
N ASN A 97 -3.06 -0.12 1.28
CA ASN A 97 -2.08 -1.16 1.65
C ASN A 97 -2.66 -2.55 2.04
N ILE A 98 -3.87 -2.87 1.62
CA ILE A 98 -4.49 -4.16 1.94
C ILE A 98 -4.77 -5.00 0.71
N ASP A 99 -4.80 -6.30 0.91
CA ASP A 99 -5.05 -7.28 -0.15
C ASP A 99 -6.53 -7.35 -0.55
N LYS A 100 -6.78 -7.95 -1.71
CA LYS A 100 -8.13 -8.09 -2.28
C LYS A 100 -9.10 -8.80 -1.33
N LYS A 101 -8.63 -9.79 -0.56
CA LYS A 101 -9.49 -10.53 0.41
C LYS A 101 -9.98 -9.60 1.51
N THR A 102 -9.10 -8.76 2.03
CA THR A 102 -9.41 -7.78 3.07
C THR A 102 -10.34 -6.68 2.53
N ILE A 103 -10.14 -6.21 1.29
CA ILE A 103 -11.05 -5.25 0.63
C ILE A 103 -12.47 -5.80 0.56
N ILE A 104 -12.63 -7.05 0.10
CA ILE A 104 -13.95 -7.72 0.05
C ILE A 104 -14.58 -7.81 1.44
N LYS A 105 -13.78 -8.11 2.47
CA LYS A 105 -14.26 -8.18 3.86
C LYS A 105 -14.77 -6.81 4.34
N ILE A 106 -14.03 -5.73 4.08
CA ILE A 106 -14.45 -4.35 4.41
C ILE A 106 -15.76 -4.01 3.67
N GLY A 107 -15.86 -4.30 2.37
CA GLY A 107 -17.09 -4.08 1.61
C GLY A 107 -18.32 -4.75 2.24
N LYS A 108 -18.17 -6.03 2.67
CA LYS A 108 -19.27 -6.73 3.39
C LYS A 108 -19.64 -6.10 4.73
N ILE A 109 -18.66 -5.53 5.45
CA ILE A 109 -18.94 -4.83 6.71
C ILE A 109 -19.70 -3.53 6.42
N ILE A 110 -19.30 -2.76 5.43
CA ILE A 110 -20.00 -1.55 4.98
C ILE A 110 -21.44 -1.87 4.59
N GLU A 111 -21.65 -2.93 3.82
CA GLU A 111 -22.99 -3.40 3.45
C GLU A 111 -23.87 -3.72 4.69
N LYS A 112 -23.31 -4.39 5.70
CA LYS A 112 -24.00 -4.67 6.96
C LYS A 112 -24.38 -3.38 7.72
N LEU A 113 -23.47 -2.41 7.78
CA LEU A 113 -23.73 -1.11 8.40
C LEU A 113 -24.87 -0.38 7.71
N LYS A 114 -24.85 -0.32 6.38
CA LYS A 114 -25.90 0.29 5.56
C LYS A 114 -27.26 -0.38 5.83
N LYS A 115 -27.33 -1.72 5.81
CA LYS A 115 -28.56 -2.47 6.11
C LYS A 115 -29.12 -2.23 7.52
N ARG A 116 -28.26 -1.85 8.46
CA ARG A 116 -28.66 -1.48 9.85
C ARG A 116 -29.06 -0.01 9.99
N GLY A 117 -29.04 0.77 8.92
CA GLY A 117 -29.45 2.17 8.91
C GLY A 117 -28.37 3.15 9.38
N HIS A 118 -27.11 2.72 9.46
CA HIS A 118 -26.01 3.64 9.75
C HIS A 118 -25.66 4.49 8.53
N THR A 119 -25.20 5.71 8.78
CA THR A 119 -24.59 6.55 7.74
C THR A 119 -23.11 6.21 7.62
N VAL A 120 -22.63 5.97 6.40
CA VAL A 120 -21.21 5.70 6.13
C VAL A 120 -20.71 6.71 5.13
N ILE A 121 -19.66 7.45 5.52
CA ILE A 121 -18.93 8.41 4.66
C ILE A 121 -17.56 7.79 4.40
N ILE A 122 -17.19 7.70 3.12
CA ILE A 122 -15.94 7.05 2.70
C ILE A 122 -15.18 7.99 1.78
N CYS A 123 -13.93 8.32 2.13
CA CYS A 123 -12.96 8.91 1.22
C CYS A 123 -12.10 7.76 0.66
N GLU A 124 -12.01 7.62 -0.67
CA GLU A 124 -11.34 6.46 -1.26
C GLU A 124 -10.85 6.73 -2.68
N HIS A 125 -9.70 6.14 -3.02
CA HIS A 125 -9.16 6.14 -4.38
C HIS A 125 -9.46 4.83 -5.11
N ARG A 126 -9.54 3.70 -4.42
CA ARG A 126 -9.94 2.40 -5.01
C ARG A 126 -11.45 2.28 -5.05
N LEU A 127 -12.05 2.60 -6.16
CA LEU A 127 -13.50 2.83 -6.25
C LEU A 127 -14.30 1.55 -6.55
N TYR A 128 -13.72 0.57 -7.22
CA TYR A 128 -14.43 -0.59 -7.76
C TYR A 128 -15.18 -1.43 -6.73
N PHE A 129 -14.72 -1.49 -5.48
CA PHE A 129 -15.37 -2.30 -4.43
C PHE A 129 -16.62 -1.61 -3.83
N LEU A 130 -16.79 -0.33 -4.12
CA LEU A 130 -17.93 0.49 -3.68
C LEU A 130 -19.14 0.36 -4.62
N LYS A 131 -18.99 -0.31 -5.76
CA LYS A 131 -20.09 -0.58 -6.68
C LYS A 131 -21.21 -1.29 -5.92
N ASP A 132 -22.44 -0.86 -6.14
CA ASP A 132 -23.65 -1.33 -5.46
C ASP A 132 -23.73 -1.02 -3.93
N LEU A 133 -22.70 -0.38 -3.36
CA LEU A 133 -22.68 -0.01 -1.94
C LEU A 133 -23.06 1.45 -1.70
N VAL A 134 -22.67 2.37 -2.59
CA VAL A 134 -22.84 3.81 -2.38
C VAL A 134 -24.17 4.33 -2.94
N ASP A 135 -24.81 5.24 -2.19
CA ASP A 135 -26.02 5.91 -2.63
C ASP A 135 -25.73 7.23 -3.36
N ARG A 136 -24.70 7.96 -2.90
CA ARG A 136 -24.27 9.25 -3.46
C ARG A 136 -22.74 9.33 -3.48
N VAL A 137 -22.23 10.00 -4.49
CA VAL A 137 -20.79 10.28 -4.65
C VAL A 137 -20.58 11.78 -4.81
N PHE A 138 -19.67 12.33 -4.03
CA PHE A 138 -19.20 13.71 -4.14
C PHE A 138 -17.81 13.68 -4.74
N TYR A 139 -17.66 14.25 -5.93
CA TYR A 139 -16.35 14.49 -6.52
C TYR A 139 -15.81 15.81 -5.98
N VAL A 140 -14.73 15.70 -5.21
CA VAL A 140 -14.06 16.82 -4.57
C VAL A 140 -12.75 17.10 -5.28
N ASP A 141 -12.53 18.34 -5.68
CA ASP A 141 -11.29 18.82 -6.27
C ASP A 141 -10.98 20.23 -5.73
N GLN A 142 -9.72 20.48 -5.37
CA GLN A 142 -9.23 21.73 -4.80
C GLN A 142 -10.06 22.24 -3.61
N GLY A 143 -10.54 21.32 -2.77
CA GLY A 143 -11.33 21.65 -1.57
C GLY A 143 -12.79 21.98 -1.83
N GLU A 144 -13.28 21.83 -3.06
CA GLU A 144 -14.66 22.11 -3.45
C GLU A 144 -15.36 20.87 -4.00
N ILE A 145 -16.66 20.74 -3.73
CA ILE A 145 -17.49 19.73 -4.39
C ILE A 145 -17.79 20.22 -5.81
N LYS A 146 -17.13 19.65 -6.79
CA LYS A 146 -17.29 20.00 -8.20
C LYS A 146 -18.51 19.33 -8.84
N ARG A 147 -18.82 18.09 -8.44
CA ARG A 147 -19.96 17.31 -8.96
C ARG A 147 -20.53 16.39 -7.91
N THR A 148 -21.82 16.10 -8.05
CA THR A 148 -22.53 15.11 -7.24
C THR A 148 -23.21 14.13 -8.17
N PHE A 149 -23.13 12.84 -7.83
CA PHE A 149 -23.73 11.74 -8.59
C PHE A 149 -24.56 10.86 -7.66
N SER A 150 -25.56 10.20 -8.19
CA SER A 150 -26.06 8.96 -7.59
C SER A 150 -25.03 7.84 -7.79
N GLY A 151 -25.12 6.78 -6.97
CA GLY A 151 -24.22 5.62 -7.12
C GLY A 151 -24.27 5.04 -8.53
N ASP A 152 -25.48 4.86 -9.08
CA ASP A 152 -25.68 4.30 -10.41
C ASP A 152 -25.10 5.17 -11.54
N GLU A 153 -25.27 6.49 -11.46
CA GLU A 153 -24.67 7.41 -12.43
C GLU A 153 -23.15 7.37 -12.39
N PHE A 154 -22.58 7.35 -11.20
CA PHE A 154 -21.14 7.33 -11.02
C PHE A 154 -20.50 6.07 -11.61
N PHE A 155 -21.06 4.90 -11.35
CA PHE A 155 -20.51 3.64 -11.86
C PHE A 155 -20.82 3.36 -13.34
N ARG A 156 -21.57 4.26 -14.01
CA ARG A 156 -21.79 4.28 -15.47
C ARG A 156 -20.93 5.31 -16.21
N LEU A 157 -20.05 6.04 -15.51
CA LEU A 157 -19.14 7.00 -16.12
C LEU A 157 -18.30 6.32 -17.22
N GLU A 158 -18.21 6.97 -18.37
CA GLU A 158 -17.32 6.52 -19.43
C GLU A 158 -15.86 6.65 -19.01
N ASN A 159 -15.00 5.76 -19.48
CA ASN A 159 -13.57 5.77 -19.15
C ASN A 159 -12.90 7.11 -19.47
N LYS A 160 -13.28 7.77 -20.56
CA LYS A 160 -12.74 9.08 -20.95
C LYS A 160 -13.05 10.15 -19.91
N GLU A 161 -14.30 10.20 -19.44
CA GLU A 161 -14.75 11.15 -18.42
C GLU A 161 -14.10 10.84 -17.06
N ARG A 162 -14.09 9.57 -16.64
CA ARG A 162 -13.42 9.10 -15.43
C ARG A 162 -11.95 9.53 -15.40
N ILE A 163 -11.21 9.32 -16.48
CA ILE A 163 -9.79 9.68 -16.60
C ILE A 163 -9.61 11.19 -16.52
N SER A 164 -10.47 11.98 -17.17
CA SER A 164 -10.39 13.45 -17.10
C SER A 164 -10.65 14.01 -15.70
N MET A 165 -11.35 13.26 -14.86
CA MET A 165 -11.56 13.56 -13.43
C MET A 165 -10.43 13.04 -12.53
N GLY A 166 -9.41 12.41 -13.06
CA GLY A 166 -8.31 11.82 -12.26
C GLY A 166 -8.74 10.64 -11.38
N LEU A 167 -9.80 9.91 -11.75
CA LEU A 167 -10.34 8.82 -10.96
C LEU A 167 -9.75 7.46 -11.36
N ARG A 168 -9.51 6.61 -10.38
CA ARG A 168 -9.11 5.21 -10.54
C ARG A 168 -10.22 4.39 -11.22
N THR A 169 -9.88 3.17 -11.66
CA THR A 169 -10.84 2.28 -12.31
C THR A 169 -12.08 2.00 -11.46
N LEU A 170 -13.26 2.03 -12.10
CA LEU A 170 -14.55 1.68 -11.48
C LEU A 170 -14.89 0.18 -11.61
N GLU A 171 -14.10 -0.55 -12.38
CA GLU A 171 -14.26 -1.99 -12.56
C GLU A 171 -13.20 -2.75 -11.78
N VAL A 172 -13.52 -3.97 -11.36
CA VAL A 172 -12.54 -4.86 -10.71
C VAL A 172 -11.41 -5.14 -11.69
N PRO A 173 -10.19 -4.65 -11.45
CA PRO A 173 -9.10 -4.84 -12.39
C PRO A 173 -8.73 -6.32 -12.47
N LYS A 174 -8.60 -6.83 -13.69
CA LYS A 174 -8.11 -8.19 -13.99
C LYS A 174 -6.66 -8.10 -14.43
N LEU A 175 -5.86 -9.06 -14.03
CA LEU A 175 -4.49 -9.16 -14.54
C LEU A 175 -4.53 -9.37 -16.06
N LYS A 176 -3.77 -8.57 -16.80
CA LYS A 176 -3.56 -8.80 -18.22
C LYS A 176 -2.75 -10.08 -18.41
N ASN A 177 -2.94 -10.79 -19.54
CA ASN A 177 -2.05 -11.88 -19.92
C ASN A 177 -0.67 -11.27 -20.19
N MET A 178 0.28 -11.62 -19.33
CA MET A 178 1.67 -11.14 -19.43
C MET A 178 2.53 -12.21 -20.07
N LEU A 179 3.63 -11.78 -20.69
CA LEU A 179 4.53 -12.65 -21.40
C LEU A 179 5.14 -13.71 -20.47
N THR A 180 5.14 -14.95 -20.89
CA THR A 180 5.93 -16.02 -20.24
C THR A 180 7.23 -16.17 -21.02
N TYR A 181 8.36 -16.06 -20.33
CA TYR A 181 9.67 -16.27 -20.94
C TYR A 181 10.34 -17.47 -20.32
N ASP A 182 10.70 -18.44 -21.15
CA ASP A 182 11.45 -19.64 -20.76
C ASP A 182 12.94 -19.62 -21.15
N GLU A 183 13.46 -18.52 -21.74
CA GLU A 183 14.79 -18.54 -22.34
C GLU A 183 15.87 -17.84 -21.54
N ILE A 184 17.07 -18.48 -21.59
CA ILE A 184 18.32 -17.97 -21.04
C ILE A 184 18.81 -16.84 -21.95
N CYS A 185 18.65 -15.59 -21.49
CA CYS A 185 19.23 -14.42 -22.17
C CYS A 185 20.45 -13.92 -21.40
N ASP A 186 21.37 -13.31 -22.11
CA ASP A 186 22.40 -12.45 -21.54
C ASP A 186 21.76 -11.25 -20.84
N ASN A 187 22.48 -10.61 -19.94
CA ASN A 187 21.96 -9.50 -19.12
C ASN A 187 20.75 -9.85 -18.27
N THR A 188 20.88 -10.90 -17.46
CA THR A 188 19.83 -11.34 -16.52
C THR A 188 20.30 -11.34 -15.08
N LEU A 189 19.39 -10.95 -14.17
CA LEU A 189 19.52 -11.26 -12.76
C LEU A 189 18.69 -12.52 -12.49
N LYS A 190 19.35 -13.57 -11.96
CA LYS A 190 18.71 -14.86 -11.68
C LYS A 190 18.76 -15.19 -10.19
N ILE A 191 17.68 -15.68 -9.69
CA ILE A 191 17.51 -16.22 -8.34
C ILE A 191 17.30 -17.71 -8.48
N LYS A 192 18.16 -18.53 -7.85
CA LYS A 192 18.12 -19.99 -7.95
C LYS A 192 17.99 -20.62 -6.58
N ASN A 193 16.96 -21.46 -6.44
CA ASN A 193 16.69 -22.25 -5.23
C ASN A 193 16.73 -21.46 -3.93
N LEU A 194 16.30 -20.17 -3.99
CA LEU A 194 16.36 -19.25 -2.86
C LEU A 194 15.41 -19.70 -1.77
N SER A 195 15.89 -19.80 -0.54
CA SER A 195 15.09 -20.11 0.64
C SER A 195 15.42 -19.13 1.76
N CYS A 196 14.41 -18.78 2.54
CA CYS A 196 14.56 -17.86 3.65
C CYS A 196 13.75 -18.31 4.86
N CYS A 197 14.36 -18.20 6.06
CA CYS A 197 13.76 -18.53 7.35
C CYS A 197 14.03 -17.39 8.34
N TYR A 198 13.09 -17.17 9.27
CA TYR A 198 13.29 -16.39 10.49
C TYR A 198 13.28 -17.35 11.69
N GLY A 199 14.47 -17.67 12.22
CA GLY A 199 14.61 -18.76 13.18
C GLY A 199 14.14 -20.08 12.58
N GLU A 200 13.19 -20.73 13.22
CA GLU A 200 12.57 -21.97 12.71
C GLU A 200 11.45 -21.77 11.70
N LYS A 201 10.91 -20.54 11.60
CA LYS A 201 9.80 -20.24 10.68
C LYS A 201 10.30 -20.08 9.26
N ILE A 202 9.88 -20.99 8.41
CA ILE A 202 10.13 -20.91 6.96
C ILE A 202 9.24 -19.84 6.36
N VAL A 203 9.83 -18.90 5.61
CA VAL A 203 9.11 -17.88 4.85
C VAL A 203 8.82 -18.38 3.42
N PHE A 204 9.86 -18.83 2.73
CA PHE A 204 9.71 -19.46 1.42
C PHE A 204 10.86 -20.45 1.17
N LYS A 205 10.64 -21.41 0.28
CA LYS A 205 11.61 -22.45 -0.09
C LYS A 205 11.74 -22.59 -1.60
N ASN A 206 12.98 -22.83 -2.07
CA ASN A 206 13.30 -23.22 -3.45
C ASN A 206 12.72 -22.28 -4.51
N LEU A 207 12.67 -20.98 -4.22
CA LEU A 207 12.17 -19.97 -5.13
C LEU A 207 13.15 -19.78 -6.29
N ASN A 208 12.62 -19.85 -7.51
CA ASN A 208 13.37 -19.59 -8.73
C ASN A 208 12.70 -18.44 -9.49
N LEU A 209 13.49 -17.45 -9.88
CA LEU A 209 13.01 -16.26 -10.54
C LEU A 209 14.13 -15.65 -11.39
N SER A 210 13.77 -15.08 -12.52
CA SER A 210 14.73 -14.35 -13.36
C SER A 210 14.10 -13.06 -13.85
N ILE A 211 14.90 -12.04 -14.05
CA ILE A 211 14.52 -10.76 -14.65
C ILE A 211 15.57 -10.31 -15.64
N ARG A 212 15.15 -9.76 -16.77
CA ARG A 212 16.03 -9.19 -17.79
C ARG A 212 16.33 -7.73 -17.48
N SER A 213 17.47 -7.25 -17.97
CA SER A 213 17.77 -5.83 -17.97
C SER A 213 16.73 -5.08 -18.82
N GLY A 214 16.17 -4.01 -18.29
CA GLY A 214 15.08 -3.26 -18.91
C GLY A 214 13.67 -3.81 -18.65
N GLU A 215 13.54 -4.90 -17.89
CA GLU A 215 12.25 -5.49 -17.53
C GLU A 215 11.72 -4.91 -16.22
N ILE A 216 10.41 -4.69 -16.13
CA ILE A 216 9.69 -4.43 -14.88
C ILE A 216 8.93 -5.71 -14.49
N LEU A 217 9.38 -6.35 -13.41
CA LEU A 217 8.78 -7.57 -12.89
C LEU A 217 7.87 -7.26 -11.71
N GLY A 218 6.57 -7.49 -11.90
CA GLY A 218 5.58 -7.43 -10.84
C GLY A 218 5.61 -8.69 -9.97
N ILE A 219 5.51 -8.55 -8.66
CA ILE A 219 5.38 -9.66 -7.70
C ILE A 219 4.07 -9.47 -6.95
N ILE A 220 3.15 -10.39 -7.13
CA ILE A 220 1.84 -10.37 -6.47
C ILE A 220 1.69 -11.57 -5.53
N GLY A 221 0.72 -11.50 -4.63
CA GLY A 221 0.42 -12.58 -3.68
C GLY A 221 -0.25 -12.05 -2.42
N ASN A 222 -0.77 -12.94 -1.58
CA ASN A 222 -1.44 -12.56 -0.33
C ASN A 222 -0.49 -11.85 0.64
N ASN A 223 -1.05 -11.15 1.63
CA ASN A 223 -0.26 -10.57 2.71
C ASN A 223 0.38 -11.68 3.56
N GLY A 224 1.63 -11.43 3.99
CA GLY A 224 2.37 -12.36 4.86
C GLY A 224 3.03 -13.56 4.16
N VAL A 225 2.92 -13.72 2.84
CA VAL A 225 3.55 -14.85 2.11
C VAL A 225 5.06 -14.71 1.95
N GLY A 226 5.64 -13.53 2.21
CA GLY A 226 7.09 -13.33 2.15
C GLY A 226 7.59 -12.39 1.05
N LYS A 227 6.71 -11.66 0.35
CA LYS A 227 7.09 -10.73 -0.74
C LYS A 227 8.16 -9.72 -0.31
N THR A 228 7.92 -8.96 0.77
CA THR A 228 8.90 -8.00 1.32
C THR A 228 10.19 -8.69 1.75
N THR A 229 10.13 -9.92 2.28
CA THR A 229 11.33 -10.70 2.63
C THR A 229 12.14 -11.06 1.38
N LEU A 230 11.47 -11.47 0.30
CA LEU A 230 12.14 -11.71 -0.99
C LEU A 230 12.83 -10.45 -1.50
N LEU A 231 12.13 -9.30 -1.49
CA LEU A 231 12.72 -8.02 -1.90
C LEU A 231 13.96 -7.65 -1.05
N ARG A 232 13.89 -7.87 0.26
CA ARG A 232 15.05 -7.65 1.17
C ARG A 232 16.21 -8.60 0.88
N CYS A 233 15.94 -9.86 0.50
CA CYS A 233 16.99 -10.79 0.05
C CYS A 233 17.62 -10.29 -1.26
N ILE A 234 16.82 -9.86 -2.24
CA ILE A 234 17.31 -9.29 -3.50
C ILE A 234 18.18 -8.06 -3.24
N ALA A 235 17.73 -7.16 -2.38
CA ALA A 235 18.50 -5.97 -1.98
C ALA A 235 19.76 -6.28 -1.16
N GLY A 236 19.93 -7.53 -0.66
CA GLY A 236 21.02 -7.90 0.25
C GLY A 236 20.83 -7.42 1.68
N LEU A 237 19.65 -6.88 2.03
CA LEU A 237 19.29 -6.41 3.38
C LEU A 237 18.93 -7.55 4.33
N HIS A 238 18.61 -8.72 3.78
CA HIS A 238 18.35 -9.94 4.54
C HIS A 238 19.15 -11.10 3.92
N LYS A 239 19.76 -11.93 4.80
CA LYS A 239 20.56 -13.06 4.34
C LYS A 239 19.64 -14.24 4.03
N GLU A 240 19.74 -14.77 2.83
CA GLU A 240 19.12 -16.01 2.41
C GLU A 240 19.67 -17.21 3.21
N THR A 241 18.83 -18.20 3.48
CA THR A 241 19.25 -19.44 4.17
C THR A 241 19.93 -20.41 3.20
N LYS A 242 19.41 -20.49 1.96
CA LYS A 242 19.95 -21.32 0.85
C LYS A 242 19.69 -20.61 -0.47
N GLY A 243 20.40 -21.09 -1.50
CA GLY A 243 20.27 -20.59 -2.87
C GLY A 243 21.28 -19.51 -3.20
N GLU A 244 21.21 -18.99 -4.40
CA GLU A 244 22.12 -17.97 -4.92
C GLU A 244 21.40 -16.94 -5.78
N ILE A 245 21.97 -15.74 -5.84
CA ILE A 245 21.53 -14.68 -6.73
C ILE A 245 22.72 -14.34 -7.65
N THR A 246 22.50 -14.42 -8.96
CA THR A 246 23.52 -14.17 -9.97
C THR A 246 23.13 -12.96 -10.83
N LEU A 247 24.11 -12.19 -11.24
CA LEU A 247 23.97 -11.10 -12.21
C LEU A 247 24.90 -11.39 -13.38
N ASN A 248 24.33 -11.56 -14.57
CA ASN A 248 25.06 -11.92 -15.80
C ASN A 248 25.93 -13.19 -15.64
N GLY A 249 25.43 -14.16 -14.87
CA GLY A 249 26.14 -15.42 -14.59
C GLY A 249 27.03 -15.41 -13.34
N ASP A 250 27.44 -14.25 -12.85
CA ASP A 250 28.28 -14.12 -11.67
C ASP A 250 27.44 -14.10 -10.39
N VAL A 251 27.81 -14.91 -9.39
CA VAL A 251 27.19 -14.86 -8.07
C VAL A 251 27.52 -13.54 -7.38
N ILE A 252 26.48 -12.84 -6.93
CA ILE A 252 26.62 -11.55 -6.25
C ILE A 252 26.34 -11.66 -4.75
N SER A 253 27.33 -11.31 -3.91
CA SER A 253 27.19 -11.31 -2.45
C SER A 253 26.16 -10.29 -1.95
N GLY A 254 25.63 -10.48 -0.73
CA GLY A 254 24.72 -9.53 -0.11
C GLY A 254 25.28 -8.09 -0.07
N LYS A 255 26.56 -7.91 0.28
CA LYS A 255 27.22 -6.59 0.26
C LYS A 255 27.25 -5.96 -1.14
N LYS A 256 27.49 -6.78 -2.19
CA LYS A 256 27.48 -6.29 -3.58
C LYS A 256 26.06 -5.91 -4.00
N ARG A 257 25.05 -6.72 -3.61
CA ARG A 257 23.63 -6.39 -3.85
C ARG A 257 23.24 -5.05 -3.21
N GLN A 258 23.58 -4.81 -1.94
CA GLN A 258 23.32 -3.53 -1.26
C GLN A 258 23.89 -2.32 -2.01
N ARG A 259 25.08 -2.44 -2.58
CA ARG A 259 25.69 -1.36 -3.36
C ARG A 259 25.01 -1.13 -4.71
N LEU A 260 24.44 -2.19 -5.28
CA LEU A 260 23.80 -2.17 -6.61
C LEU A 260 22.29 -1.87 -6.53
N SER A 261 21.70 -1.91 -5.36
CA SER A 261 20.23 -1.81 -5.19
C SER A 261 19.82 -0.51 -4.52
N ALA A 262 18.66 0.03 -4.95
CA ALA A 262 17.86 0.98 -4.18
C ALA A 262 16.52 0.34 -3.90
N MET A 263 16.00 0.52 -2.67
CA MET A 263 14.73 -0.06 -2.24
C MET A 263 13.82 1.02 -1.66
N VAL A 264 12.63 1.16 -2.24
CA VAL A 264 11.50 1.89 -1.67
C VAL A 264 10.72 0.94 -0.78
N MET A 265 10.61 1.26 0.49
CA MET A 265 9.91 0.45 1.50
C MET A 265 8.42 0.82 1.56
N GLN A 266 7.59 -0.12 2.00
CA GLN A 266 6.15 0.09 2.18
C GLN A 266 5.82 1.27 3.13
N ASP A 267 6.54 1.42 4.24
CA ASP A 267 6.39 2.57 5.15
C ASP A 267 7.51 3.57 4.87
N VAL A 268 7.21 4.57 4.07
CA VAL A 268 8.18 5.57 3.60
C VAL A 268 8.68 6.52 4.70
N ASN A 269 7.98 6.60 5.84
CA ASN A 269 8.42 7.45 6.95
C ASN A 269 9.77 7.00 7.54
N TYR A 270 10.13 5.72 7.37
CA TYR A 270 11.44 5.20 7.80
C TYR A 270 12.59 5.53 6.84
N GLN A 271 12.32 6.23 5.74
CA GLN A 271 13.30 6.54 4.70
C GLN A 271 13.50 8.04 4.48
N LEU A 272 12.84 8.90 5.25
CA LEU A 272 12.89 10.36 5.10
C LEU A 272 13.58 10.98 6.31
N PHE A 273 14.73 11.64 6.10
CA PHE A 273 15.63 12.08 7.16
C PHE A 273 16.07 13.54 7.04
N ALA A 274 15.99 14.17 5.85
CA ALA A 274 16.52 15.49 5.59
C ALA A 274 15.52 16.60 5.92
N ASP A 275 16.02 17.85 5.97
CA ASP A 275 15.23 19.05 6.28
C ASP A 275 14.48 19.61 5.06
N SER A 276 14.83 19.17 3.84
CA SER A 276 14.15 19.57 2.61
C SER A 276 14.12 18.43 1.59
N LEU A 277 13.22 18.53 0.59
CA LEU A 277 13.15 17.54 -0.48
C LEU A 277 14.43 17.51 -1.31
N VAL A 278 15.07 18.65 -1.52
CA VAL A 278 16.34 18.74 -2.27
C VAL A 278 17.42 18.00 -1.51
N GLU A 279 17.57 18.26 -0.22
CA GLU A 279 18.57 17.56 0.62
C GLU A 279 18.28 16.07 0.71
N GLU A 280 17.01 15.70 0.82
CA GLU A 280 16.60 14.28 0.81
C GLU A 280 17.03 13.58 -0.49
N CYS A 281 16.86 14.25 -1.65
CA CYS A 281 17.31 13.74 -2.94
C CYS A 281 18.86 13.66 -3.07
N CYS A 282 19.58 14.49 -2.34
CA CYS A 282 21.04 14.48 -2.31
C CYS A 282 21.62 13.38 -1.39
N LEU A 283 20.84 12.85 -0.45
CA LEU A 283 21.30 11.85 0.52
C LEU A 283 21.77 10.56 -0.19
N GLY A 284 23.08 10.34 -0.19
CA GLY A 284 23.67 9.14 -0.80
C GLY A 284 23.66 9.12 -2.34
N ASN A 285 23.21 10.19 -2.98
CA ASN A 285 23.11 10.32 -4.43
C ASN A 285 24.11 11.37 -4.94
N ASN A 286 24.69 11.12 -6.09
CA ASN A 286 25.60 12.05 -6.77
C ASN A 286 24.85 12.70 -7.94
N CYS A 287 23.86 13.55 -7.64
CA CYS A 287 23.01 14.22 -8.62
C CYS A 287 23.09 15.74 -8.47
N ASP A 288 22.95 16.45 -9.58
CA ASP A 288 22.90 17.92 -9.60
C ASP A 288 21.47 18.44 -9.42
N ASN A 289 21.37 19.76 -9.15
CA ASN A 289 20.05 20.40 -8.95
C ASN A 289 19.15 20.33 -10.18
N ILE A 290 19.69 20.22 -11.39
CA ILE A 290 18.92 20.14 -12.63
C ILE A 290 18.23 18.79 -12.71
N GLN A 291 18.96 17.71 -12.37
CA GLN A 291 18.40 16.35 -12.31
C GLN A 291 17.33 16.25 -11.23
N ILE A 292 17.60 16.82 -10.05
CA ILE A 292 16.62 16.86 -8.94
C ILE A 292 15.37 17.60 -9.35
N ASP A 293 15.48 18.82 -9.88
CA ASP A 293 14.34 19.64 -10.30
C ASP A 293 13.51 18.93 -11.38
N LYS A 294 14.17 18.25 -12.31
CA LYS A 294 13.50 17.45 -13.33
C LYS A 294 12.68 16.31 -12.73
N VAL A 295 13.28 15.47 -11.89
CA VAL A 295 12.59 14.32 -11.28
C VAL A 295 11.48 14.78 -10.33
N LEU A 296 11.71 15.81 -9.52
CA LEU A 296 10.67 16.39 -8.66
C LEU A 296 9.51 16.99 -9.48
N GLY A 297 9.79 17.60 -10.64
CA GLY A 297 8.78 18.11 -11.56
C GLY A 297 7.92 16.99 -12.16
N GLU A 298 8.54 15.93 -12.65
CA GLU A 298 7.88 14.76 -13.24
C GLU A 298 6.99 14.03 -12.21
N LEU A 299 7.41 14.03 -10.94
CA LEU A 299 6.67 13.46 -9.82
C LEU A 299 5.72 14.46 -9.11
N LYS A 300 5.50 15.65 -9.68
CA LYS A 300 4.61 16.70 -9.13
C LYS A 300 4.97 17.12 -7.70
N LEU A 301 6.27 17.31 -7.43
CA LEU A 301 6.80 17.72 -6.11
C LEU A 301 7.60 19.00 -6.16
N ILE A 302 7.79 19.60 -7.34
CA ILE A 302 8.69 20.75 -7.54
C ILE A 302 8.32 21.97 -6.69
N GLU A 303 7.03 22.22 -6.50
CA GLU A 303 6.55 23.35 -5.70
C GLU A 303 6.91 23.19 -4.21
N SER A 304 7.03 21.95 -3.75
CA SER A 304 7.37 21.61 -2.36
C SER A 304 8.87 21.40 -2.13
N LYS A 305 9.74 21.65 -3.12
CA LYS A 305 11.15 21.26 -3.06
C LYS A 305 11.95 21.77 -1.85
N LYS A 306 11.54 22.89 -1.27
CA LYS A 306 12.14 23.48 -0.06
C LYS A 306 11.42 23.08 1.24
N SER A 307 10.34 22.34 1.14
CA SER A 307 9.56 21.93 2.29
C SER A 307 10.22 20.78 3.04
N HIS A 308 9.97 20.69 4.34
CA HIS A 308 10.39 19.54 5.13
C HIS A 308 9.58 18.30 4.74
N PRO A 309 10.19 17.11 4.49
CA PRO A 309 9.48 15.90 4.08
C PRO A 309 8.30 15.48 4.98
N MET A 310 8.39 15.77 6.27
CA MET A 310 7.36 15.37 7.23
C MET A 310 6.03 16.12 7.07
N ILE A 311 6.00 17.32 6.47
CA ILE A 311 4.76 18.08 6.23
C ILE A 311 4.01 17.63 4.98
N LEU A 312 4.63 16.80 4.16
CA LEU A 312 4.03 16.26 2.95
C LEU A 312 2.86 15.31 3.27
N SER A 313 1.88 15.26 2.36
CA SER A 313 0.87 14.21 2.39
C SER A 313 1.49 12.82 2.20
N GLY A 314 0.77 11.76 2.57
CA GLY A 314 1.24 10.38 2.38
C GLY A 314 1.65 10.08 0.94
N GLY A 315 0.83 10.49 -0.03
CA GLY A 315 1.13 10.32 -1.46
C GLY A 315 2.34 11.15 -1.93
N GLN A 316 2.52 12.35 -1.41
CA GLN A 316 3.72 13.15 -1.71
C GLN A 316 4.99 12.52 -1.15
N LYS A 317 4.95 12.00 0.09
CA LYS A 317 6.07 11.25 0.69
C LYS A 317 6.43 10.02 -0.14
N GLN A 318 5.41 9.29 -0.61
CA GLN A 318 5.60 8.12 -1.46
C GLN A 318 6.34 8.48 -2.75
N ARG A 319 5.91 9.54 -3.44
CA ARG A 319 6.57 10.02 -4.65
C ARG A 319 8.00 10.53 -4.39
N LEU A 320 8.25 11.14 -3.22
CA LEU A 320 9.60 11.60 -2.86
C LEU A 320 10.59 10.43 -2.71
N VAL A 321 10.19 9.35 -2.04
CA VAL A 321 11.07 8.18 -1.88
C VAL A 321 11.30 7.48 -3.23
N VAL A 322 10.31 7.50 -4.13
CA VAL A 322 10.50 7.06 -5.53
C VAL A 322 11.51 7.96 -6.24
N ALA A 323 11.44 9.29 -6.06
CA ALA A 323 12.44 10.22 -6.61
C ALA A 323 13.86 9.88 -6.16
N ASN A 324 14.05 9.58 -4.87
CA ASN A 324 15.34 9.18 -4.32
C ASN A 324 15.87 7.89 -4.96
N ALA A 325 15.01 6.90 -5.16
CA ALA A 325 15.40 5.66 -5.82
C ALA A 325 15.82 5.90 -7.29
N ILE A 326 15.11 6.77 -8.02
CA ILE A 326 15.42 7.15 -9.39
C ILE A 326 16.80 7.84 -9.47
N LEU A 327 17.05 8.79 -8.55
CA LEU A 327 18.29 9.57 -8.52
C LEU A 327 19.50 8.77 -8.04
N SER A 328 19.28 7.61 -7.42
CA SER A 328 20.35 6.78 -6.83
C SER A 328 21.30 6.13 -7.86
N ASP A 329 20.92 6.10 -9.14
CA ASP A 329 21.65 5.44 -10.24
C ASP A 329 22.08 4.00 -9.93
N LYS A 330 21.24 3.27 -9.17
CA LYS A 330 21.47 1.87 -8.83
C LYS A 330 20.90 0.95 -9.90
N LYS A 331 21.61 -0.14 -10.18
CA LYS A 331 21.22 -1.10 -11.24
C LYS A 331 19.97 -1.91 -10.93
N ILE A 332 19.70 -2.17 -9.65
CA ILE A 332 18.56 -2.96 -9.18
C ILE A 332 17.64 -2.02 -8.39
N LEU A 333 16.47 -1.78 -8.91
CA LEU A 333 15.46 -0.93 -8.28
C LEU A 333 14.32 -1.79 -7.75
N ILE A 334 13.97 -1.57 -6.50
CA ILE A 334 13.02 -2.41 -5.77
C ILE A 334 11.96 -1.52 -5.15
N PHE A 335 10.70 -1.78 -5.47
CA PHE A 335 9.57 -0.98 -5.01
C PHE A 335 8.56 -1.87 -4.28
N ASP A 336 8.38 -1.63 -2.97
CA ASP A 336 7.40 -2.33 -2.14
C ASP A 336 6.20 -1.41 -1.90
N GLU A 337 5.07 -1.68 -2.58
CA GLU A 337 3.83 -0.92 -2.59
C GLU A 337 4.00 0.59 -2.96
N PRO A 338 4.63 0.93 -4.10
CA PRO A 338 5.00 2.31 -4.43
C PRO A 338 3.82 3.24 -4.75
N THR A 339 2.61 2.72 -4.92
CA THR A 339 1.40 3.49 -5.24
C THR A 339 0.39 3.55 -4.09
N SER A 340 0.81 3.16 -2.89
CA SER A 340 -0.06 3.21 -1.72
C SER A 340 -0.50 4.65 -1.40
N GLY A 341 -1.81 4.86 -1.27
CA GLY A 341 -2.38 6.19 -1.00
C GLY A 341 -2.18 7.20 -2.13
N LEU A 342 -1.94 6.75 -3.37
CA LEU A 342 -1.88 7.61 -4.54
C LEU A 342 -3.23 7.66 -5.26
N ASP A 343 -3.63 8.88 -5.62
CA ASP A 343 -4.66 9.12 -6.61
C ASP A 343 -4.26 8.60 -8.00
N TYR A 344 -5.12 8.75 -8.99
CA TYR A 344 -4.85 8.28 -10.35
C TYR A 344 -3.65 9.01 -10.98
N GLU A 345 -3.57 10.33 -10.80
CA GLU A 345 -2.49 11.14 -11.36
C GLU A 345 -1.12 10.83 -10.71
N GLY A 346 -1.10 10.65 -9.39
CA GLY A 346 0.11 10.23 -8.68
C GLY A 346 0.60 8.85 -9.10
N MET A 347 -0.35 7.91 -9.29
CA MET A 347 -0.02 6.58 -9.83
C MET A 347 0.58 6.68 -11.24
N LEU A 348 -0.04 7.46 -12.14
CA LEU A 348 0.49 7.64 -13.50
C LEU A 348 1.86 8.31 -13.51
N ALA A 349 2.11 9.29 -12.65
CA ALA A 349 3.41 9.93 -12.54
C ALA A 349 4.50 8.91 -12.18
N VAL A 350 4.24 8.07 -11.16
CA VAL A 350 5.17 6.98 -10.80
C VAL A 350 5.31 5.97 -11.94
N SER A 351 4.19 5.59 -12.58
CA SER A 351 4.21 4.63 -13.70
C SER A 351 5.08 5.10 -14.85
N ASN A 352 4.96 6.36 -15.25
CA ASN A 352 5.74 6.95 -16.34
C ASN A 352 7.24 6.97 -16.01
N GLU A 353 7.60 7.30 -14.78
CA GLU A 353 9.00 7.30 -14.35
C GLU A 353 9.61 5.88 -14.37
N LEU A 354 8.88 4.88 -13.88
CA LEU A 354 9.37 3.50 -13.90
C LEU A 354 9.51 2.96 -15.34
N LYS A 355 8.61 3.33 -16.26
CA LYS A 355 8.75 3.00 -17.68
C LYS A 355 9.99 3.63 -18.31
N LYS A 356 10.27 4.91 -18.02
CA LYS A 356 11.52 5.56 -18.51
C LYS A 356 12.78 4.89 -17.97
N LEU A 357 12.73 4.35 -16.75
CA LEU A 357 13.86 3.61 -16.17
C LEU A 357 14.05 2.26 -16.84
N SER A 358 12.97 1.55 -17.21
CA SER A 358 13.10 0.28 -17.92
C SER A 358 13.83 0.45 -19.26
N GLU A 359 13.62 1.56 -19.97
CA GLU A 359 14.34 1.89 -21.20
C GLU A 359 15.87 2.07 -21.00
N LYS A 360 16.30 2.32 -19.75
CA LYS A 360 17.73 2.52 -19.39
C LYS A 360 18.43 1.25 -18.88
N ASN A 361 17.85 0.07 -19.09
CA ASN A 361 18.45 -1.21 -18.73
C ASN A 361 18.64 -1.43 -17.21
N TYR A 362 17.70 -0.96 -16.38
CA TYR A 362 17.63 -1.32 -14.96
C TYR A 362 16.89 -2.65 -14.76
N TYR A 363 17.12 -3.31 -13.62
CA TYR A 363 16.33 -4.46 -13.16
C TYR A 363 15.30 -3.93 -12.15
N ILE A 364 14.02 -3.95 -12.49
CA ILE A 364 12.97 -3.30 -11.69
C ILE A 364 12.02 -4.33 -11.12
N PHE A 365 12.01 -4.46 -9.79
CA PHE A 365 11.09 -5.31 -9.04
C PHE A 365 10.03 -4.47 -8.39
N VAL A 366 8.77 -4.82 -8.60
CA VAL A 366 7.61 -4.12 -8.03
C VAL A 366 6.73 -5.12 -7.30
N VAL A 367 6.53 -4.91 -6.00
CA VAL A 367 5.46 -5.58 -5.24
C VAL A 367 4.30 -4.63 -5.14
N SER A 368 3.11 -5.04 -5.56
CA SER A 368 1.90 -4.26 -5.33
C SER A 368 0.64 -5.12 -5.30
N HIS A 369 -0.34 -4.68 -4.53
CA HIS A 369 -1.72 -5.14 -4.55
C HIS A 369 -2.61 -4.35 -5.53
N ASP A 370 -2.04 -3.32 -6.14
CA ASP A 370 -2.70 -2.46 -7.11
C ASP A 370 -2.59 -3.06 -8.51
N ILE A 371 -3.59 -3.83 -8.90
CA ILE A 371 -3.62 -4.50 -10.21
C ILE A 371 -3.71 -3.49 -11.37
N GLU A 372 -4.33 -2.30 -11.15
CA GLU A 372 -4.35 -1.24 -12.15
C GLU A 372 -2.93 -0.76 -12.44
N PHE A 373 -2.15 -0.50 -11.40
CA PHE A 373 -0.75 -0.12 -11.52
C PHE A 373 0.13 -1.24 -12.14
N ILE A 374 -0.01 -2.49 -11.66
CA ILE A 374 0.71 -3.64 -12.21
C ILE A 374 0.45 -3.79 -13.72
N ASN A 375 -0.81 -3.68 -14.15
CA ASN A 375 -1.19 -3.75 -15.56
C ASN A 375 -0.64 -2.59 -16.40
N GLU A 376 -0.38 -1.44 -15.78
CA GLU A 376 0.14 -0.26 -16.44
C GLU A 376 1.63 -0.35 -16.73
N ILE A 377 2.42 -0.98 -15.84
CA ILE A 377 3.88 -0.89 -15.92
C ILE A 377 4.60 -2.21 -16.12
N CYS A 378 4.04 -3.35 -15.61
CA CYS A 378 4.80 -4.59 -15.56
C CYS A 378 4.77 -5.32 -16.90
N ASP A 379 5.94 -5.80 -17.33
CA ASP A 379 6.10 -6.64 -18.51
C ASP A 379 5.68 -8.08 -18.19
N ARG A 380 5.98 -8.51 -16.96
CA ARG A 380 5.70 -9.85 -16.45
C ARG A 380 5.33 -9.81 -14.97
N VAL A 381 4.55 -10.80 -14.55
CA VAL A 381 4.15 -10.95 -13.15
C VAL A 381 4.53 -12.33 -12.63
N TYR A 382 5.08 -12.34 -11.43
CA TYR A 382 5.32 -13.54 -10.63
C TYR A 382 4.28 -13.61 -9.51
N GLU A 383 3.51 -14.69 -9.47
CA GLU A 383 2.57 -14.96 -8.39
C GLU A 383 3.27 -15.78 -7.30
N PHE A 384 3.26 -15.20 -6.07
CA PHE A 384 4.02 -15.74 -4.94
C PHE A 384 3.18 -16.73 -4.14
#